data_fedb883b83b4f8c892be33ae74967b26
#
_entry.id   fedb883b83b4f8c892be33ae74967b26
#
_cell.length_a   1.000
_cell.length_b   1.000
_cell.length_c   1.000
_cell.angle_alpha   90.00
_cell.angle_beta   90.00
_cell.angle_gamma   90.00
#
_symmetry.space_group_name_H-M   'P 1'
#
loop_
_entity.id
_entity.type
_entity.pdbx_description
1 polymer ?
#
loop_
_entity_poly.entity_id
_entity_poly.type
_entity_poly.pdbx_seq_one_letter_code
_entity_poly.pdbx_strand_id
1 'polypeptide(L)'
;VKTILEDHIKQDDSQLAQLNVILVDTSVSNYKRNEDFFKKHGVNLTLIPDLDGNGQVRKSNIDKIMPHTAGIINNHTTDEDILNVIIHSASGGSGSVISVLLMKDLMAENRNVLSMVIGDATTRNYAHNTQATLRSYESIARQAKKPAVIKYFQNYAKSAVSPKLSPQEVNKKV
;
A
#
# COMPACT_ATOMS: atom_id res chain seq x y z
N VAL A 1 8.13 1.77 -3.06
CA VAL A 1 7.99 3.24 -3.25
C VAL A 1 9.29 3.84 -3.76
N LYS A 2 10.44 3.70 -3.04
CA LYS A 2 11.72 4.27 -3.48
C LYS A 2 12.07 3.91 -4.92
N THR A 3 12.02 2.64 -5.29
CA THR A 3 12.33 2.15 -6.65
C THR A 3 11.43 2.77 -7.72
N ILE A 4 10.12 2.89 -7.44
CA ILE A 4 9.17 3.51 -8.36
C ILE A 4 9.50 4.99 -8.58
N LEU A 5 9.84 5.71 -7.51
CA LEU A 5 10.26 7.11 -7.60
C LEU A 5 11.59 7.26 -8.35
N GLU A 6 12.57 6.40 -8.07
CA GLU A 6 13.86 6.41 -8.78
C GLU A 6 13.67 6.18 -10.28
N ASP A 7 12.80 5.26 -10.67
CA ASP A 7 12.52 4.97 -12.07
C ASP A 7 11.73 6.10 -12.73
N HIS A 8 10.76 6.70 -12.05
CA HIS A 8 10.03 7.86 -12.54
C HIS A 8 10.97 9.09 -12.76
N ILE A 9 11.87 9.36 -11.82
CA ILE A 9 12.83 10.47 -11.92
C ILE A 9 13.81 10.28 -13.09
N LYS A 10 14.19 9.03 -13.40
CA LYS A 10 15.12 8.72 -14.51
C LYS A 10 14.47 8.90 -15.89
N GLN A 11 13.16 8.83 -15.96
CA GLN A 11 12.42 8.91 -17.22
C GLN A 11 12.14 10.36 -17.63
N ASP A 12 12.97 11.31 -17.41
CA ASP A 12 12.92 12.75 -17.73
C ASP A 12 11.96 13.13 -18.91
N ASP A 13 10.73 12.65 -18.82
CA ASP A 13 9.71 12.79 -19.86
C ASP A 13 8.62 13.72 -19.33
N SER A 14 8.55 14.92 -19.90
CA SER A 14 7.53 15.93 -19.59
C SER A 14 6.09 15.45 -19.86
N GLN A 15 5.91 14.29 -20.48
CA GLN A 15 4.60 13.67 -20.73
C GLN A 15 4.18 12.68 -19.64
N LEU A 16 5.04 12.39 -18.65
CA LEU A 16 4.67 11.52 -17.55
C LEU A 16 3.70 12.22 -16.60
N ALA A 17 2.78 11.43 -16.04
CA ALA A 17 1.84 11.91 -15.04
C ALA A 17 2.58 12.46 -13.81
N GLN A 18 2.11 13.58 -13.28
CA GLN A 18 2.62 14.10 -12.02
C GLN A 18 2.29 13.12 -10.89
N LEU A 19 3.31 12.71 -10.13
CA LEU A 19 3.15 11.84 -8.97
C LEU A 19 3.12 12.66 -7.67
N ASN A 20 2.05 12.49 -6.90
CA ASN A 20 2.02 12.87 -5.50
C ASN A 20 2.17 11.60 -4.65
N VAL A 21 3.29 11.44 -3.96
CA VAL A 21 3.61 10.21 -3.23
C VAL A 21 3.52 10.42 -1.73
N ILE A 22 2.73 9.56 -1.09
CA ILE A 22 2.48 9.59 0.35
C ILE A 22 2.82 8.22 0.91
N LEU A 23 3.58 8.20 2.00
CA LEU A 23 3.80 7.00 2.80
C LEU A 23 2.86 7.03 3.99
N VAL A 24 2.07 5.98 4.15
CA VAL A 24 1.18 5.81 5.32
C VAL A 24 1.63 4.58 6.08
N ASP A 25 1.97 4.72 7.33
CA ASP A 25 2.38 3.61 8.18
C ASP A 25 1.98 3.87 9.66
N THR A 26 2.10 2.85 10.48
CA THR A 26 1.96 2.89 11.94
C THR A 26 3.32 2.96 12.66
N SER A 27 4.43 2.93 11.91
CA SER A 27 5.81 3.03 12.43
C SER A 27 6.69 3.87 11.53
N VAL A 28 7.59 4.64 12.11
CA VAL A 28 8.57 5.45 11.37
C VAL A 28 9.75 4.64 10.82
N SER A 29 9.90 3.38 11.21
CA SER A 29 11.10 2.58 10.94
C SER A 29 11.44 2.45 9.46
N ASN A 30 10.43 2.23 8.61
CA ASN A 30 10.63 2.09 7.17
C ASN A 30 10.97 3.42 6.48
N TYR A 31 10.41 4.51 6.97
CA TYR A 31 10.71 5.85 6.46
C TYR A 31 12.14 6.27 6.81
N LYS A 32 12.55 6.10 8.07
CA LYS A 32 13.89 6.48 8.55
C LYS A 32 15.04 5.85 7.76
N ARG A 33 14.86 4.63 7.26
CA ARG A 33 15.88 3.96 6.43
C ARG A 33 16.21 4.68 5.13
N ASN A 34 15.32 5.53 4.63
CA ASN A 34 15.47 6.26 3.37
C ASN A 34 15.04 7.72 3.51
N GLU A 35 15.15 8.28 4.71
CA GLU A 35 14.60 9.59 5.05
C GLU A 35 15.15 10.70 4.16
N ASP A 36 16.47 10.74 3.94
CA ASP A 36 17.09 11.77 3.09
C ASP A 36 16.57 11.69 1.65
N PHE A 37 16.42 10.48 1.11
CA PHE A 37 15.84 10.29 -0.22
C PHE A 37 14.41 10.79 -0.28
N PHE A 38 13.59 10.43 0.68
CA PHE A 38 12.18 10.84 0.71
C PHE A 38 12.01 12.35 0.88
N LYS A 39 12.78 12.96 1.78
CA LYS A 39 12.80 14.43 1.96
C LYS A 39 13.22 15.15 0.69
N LYS A 40 14.29 14.69 0.03
CA LYS A 40 14.78 15.26 -1.22
C LYS A 40 13.71 15.26 -2.33
N HIS A 41 12.84 14.26 -2.36
CA HIS A 41 11.81 14.11 -3.40
C HIS A 41 10.39 14.45 -2.93
N GLY A 42 10.27 15.19 -1.82
CA GLY A 42 8.98 15.70 -1.35
C GLY A 42 7.99 14.63 -0.87
N VAL A 43 8.47 13.43 -0.55
CA VAL A 43 7.62 12.34 -0.04
C VAL A 43 7.34 12.55 1.44
N ASN A 44 6.07 12.70 1.78
CA ASN A 44 5.64 12.89 3.15
C ASN A 44 5.26 11.54 3.81
N LEU A 45 5.59 11.43 5.10
CA LEU A 45 5.09 10.34 5.94
C LEU A 45 3.84 10.81 6.70
N THR A 46 2.75 10.11 6.51
CA THR A 46 1.57 10.20 7.36
C THR A 46 1.61 9.03 8.35
N LEU A 47 1.89 9.34 9.60
CA LEU A 47 1.96 8.36 10.66
C LEU A 47 0.61 8.26 11.36
N ILE A 48 0.07 7.04 11.46
CA ILE A 48 -1.10 6.79 12.28
C ILE A 48 -0.64 6.70 13.75
N PRO A 49 -1.13 7.59 14.62
CA PRO A 49 -0.65 7.69 16.00
C PRO A 49 -1.01 6.47 16.84
N ASP A 50 -0.39 6.36 18.02
CA ASP A 50 -0.66 5.36 19.07
C ASP A 50 -0.49 3.89 18.62
N LEU A 51 0.22 3.67 17.52
CA LEU A 51 0.57 2.36 17.00
C LEU A 51 2.06 2.35 16.67
N ASP A 52 2.86 1.60 17.40
CA ASP A 52 4.28 1.34 17.06
C ASP A 52 4.39 0.01 16.31
N GLY A 53 3.89 0.02 15.09
CA GLY A 53 3.68 -1.21 14.33
C GLY A 53 2.50 -2.01 14.89
N ASN A 54 2.03 -3.02 14.20
CA ASN A 54 0.92 -3.84 14.71
C ASN A 54 1.29 -5.32 14.90
N GLY A 55 2.58 -5.60 15.11
CA GLY A 55 3.06 -6.94 15.40
C GLY A 55 2.66 -8.00 14.37
N GLN A 56 2.41 -7.59 13.12
CA GLN A 56 1.90 -8.46 12.04
C GLN A 56 0.48 -9.04 12.29
N VAL A 57 -0.24 -8.53 13.30
CA VAL A 57 -1.62 -8.97 13.59
C VAL A 57 -2.62 -8.00 12.97
N ARG A 58 -3.21 -8.40 11.85
CA ARG A 58 -4.12 -7.57 11.05
C ARG A 58 -5.37 -7.13 11.83
N LYS A 59 -5.97 -8.02 12.62
CA LYS A 59 -7.28 -7.79 13.26
C LYS A 59 -7.22 -6.79 14.42
N SER A 60 -6.13 -6.77 15.18
CA SER A 60 -6.04 -6.03 16.46
C SER A 60 -6.08 -4.51 16.33
N ASN A 61 -5.87 -3.96 15.15
CA ASN A 61 -5.69 -2.52 14.95
C ASN A 61 -6.68 -1.89 13.96
N ILE A 62 -7.67 -2.66 13.46
CA ILE A 62 -8.68 -2.11 12.54
C ILE A 62 -9.39 -0.91 13.17
N ASP A 63 -9.90 -1.07 14.41
CA ASP A 63 -10.66 -0.04 15.10
C ASP A 63 -9.82 1.21 15.43
N LYS A 64 -8.50 1.03 15.57
CA LYS A 64 -7.56 2.14 15.81
C LYS A 64 -7.17 2.87 14.53
N ILE A 65 -7.09 2.16 13.40
CA ILE A 65 -6.68 2.72 12.11
C ILE A 65 -7.87 3.43 11.41
N MET A 66 -9.05 2.85 11.50
CA MET A 66 -10.24 3.30 10.78
C MET A 66 -10.58 4.79 10.99
N PRO A 67 -10.48 5.39 12.19
CA PRO A 67 -10.78 6.82 12.37
C PRO A 67 -9.85 7.77 11.64
N HIS A 68 -8.67 7.30 11.21
CA HIS A 68 -7.66 8.13 10.57
C HIS A 68 -7.75 8.15 9.05
N THR A 69 -8.45 7.20 8.41
CA THR A 69 -8.47 7.06 6.94
C THR A 69 -9.11 8.24 6.23
N ALA A 70 -10.21 8.77 6.74
CA ALA A 70 -10.85 9.95 6.18
C ALA A 70 -9.92 11.18 6.21
N GLY A 71 -9.19 11.40 7.30
CA GLY A 71 -8.21 12.47 7.40
C GLY A 71 -7.06 12.32 6.39
N ILE A 72 -6.60 11.10 6.14
CA ILE A 72 -5.57 10.82 5.13
C ILE A 72 -6.08 11.19 3.74
N ILE A 73 -7.30 10.78 3.39
CA ILE A 73 -7.91 11.08 2.10
C ILE A 73 -8.07 12.59 1.94
N ASN A 74 -8.69 13.27 2.88
CA ASN A 74 -8.95 14.71 2.82
C ASN A 74 -7.69 15.57 2.70
N ASN A 75 -6.58 15.13 3.30
CA ASN A 75 -5.33 15.87 3.26
C ASN A 75 -4.52 15.64 1.97
N HIS A 76 -4.81 14.59 1.22
CA HIS A 76 -3.93 14.16 0.14
C HIS A 76 -4.63 13.94 -1.21
N THR A 77 -5.96 13.86 -1.24
CA THR A 77 -6.73 13.62 -2.46
C THR A 77 -7.78 14.70 -2.65
N THR A 78 -7.45 15.75 -3.40
CA THR A 78 -8.33 16.93 -3.54
C THR A 78 -9.14 16.93 -4.83
N ASP A 79 -8.77 16.15 -5.84
CA ASP A 79 -9.38 16.13 -7.16
C ASP A 79 -10.07 14.79 -7.44
N GLU A 80 -11.31 14.83 -7.94
CA GLU A 80 -12.09 13.61 -8.25
C GLU A 80 -11.55 12.88 -9.48
N ASP A 81 -10.88 13.56 -10.38
CA ASP A 81 -10.33 12.99 -11.61
C ASP A 81 -8.95 12.33 -11.42
N ILE A 82 -8.32 12.47 -10.25
CA ILE A 82 -7.05 11.84 -9.93
C ILE A 82 -7.22 10.33 -9.80
N LEU A 83 -6.30 9.57 -10.38
CA LEU A 83 -6.16 8.14 -10.11
C LEU A 83 -5.39 7.93 -8.80
N ASN A 84 -6.04 7.36 -7.80
CA ASN A 84 -5.42 6.97 -6.55
C ASN A 84 -4.84 5.56 -6.69
N VAL A 85 -3.51 5.43 -6.60
CA VAL A 85 -2.82 4.13 -6.66
C VAL A 85 -2.35 3.74 -5.26
N ILE A 86 -2.91 2.67 -4.73
CA ILE A 86 -2.55 2.12 -3.43
C ILE A 86 -1.61 0.93 -3.62
N ILE A 87 -0.36 1.02 -3.15
CA ILE A 87 0.62 -0.05 -3.25
C ILE A 87 0.96 -0.55 -1.85
N HIS A 88 0.75 -1.83 -1.59
CA HIS A 88 0.96 -2.38 -0.25
C HIS A 88 1.25 -3.88 -0.22
N SER A 89 1.77 -4.34 0.92
CA SER A 89 1.85 -5.77 1.23
C SER A 89 0.55 -6.26 1.87
N ALA A 90 -0.01 -7.33 1.34
CA ALA A 90 -1.17 -8.01 1.93
C ALA A 90 -0.81 -8.87 3.14
N SER A 91 0.45 -9.29 3.25
CA SER A 91 0.94 -10.18 4.30
C SER A 91 1.35 -9.46 5.58
N GLY A 92 1.62 -8.13 5.49
CA GLY A 92 1.99 -7.32 6.66
C GLY A 92 0.81 -7.02 7.58
N GLY A 93 1.12 -6.39 8.69
CA GLY A 93 0.10 -5.95 9.65
C GLY A 93 -0.55 -4.63 9.22
N SER A 94 0.22 -3.52 9.20
CA SER A 94 -0.30 -2.18 8.96
C SER A 94 -0.83 -2.00 7.54
N GLY A 95 -0.01 -2.29 6.53
CA GLY A 95 -0.37 -2.09 5.13
C GLY A 95 -1.60 -2.89 4.69
N SER A 96 -1.78 -4.09 5.23
CA SER A 96 -2.94 -4.95 4.92
C SER A 96 -4.28 -4.43 5.48
N VAL A 97 -4.23 -3.54 6.47
CA VAL A 97 -5.41 -2.90 7.07
C VAL A 97 -5.63 -1.52 6.46
N ILE A 98 -4.60 -0.66 6.50
CA ILE A 98 -4.67 0.73 6.02
C ILE A 98 -5.17 0.77 4.57
N SER A 99 -4.57 -0.03 3.70
CA SER A 99 -4.87 0.01 2.26
C SER A 99 -6.28 -0.45 1.93
N VAL A 100 -6.79 -1.45 2.65
CA VAL A 100 -8.18 -1.91 2.49
C VAL A 100 -9.18 -0.85 2.93
N LEU A 101 -8.91 -0.18 4.06
CA LEU A 101 -9.77 0.88 4.57
C LEU A 101 -9.74 2.11 3.64
N LEU A 102 -8.54 2.54 3.20
CA LEU A 102 -8.41 3.64 2.24
C LEU A 102 -9.14 3.34 0.93
N MET A 103 -9.00 2.13 0.37
CA MET A 103 -9.73 1.77 -0.84
C MET A 103 -11.24 1.82 -0.63
N LYS A 104 -11.74 1.29 0.50
CA LYS A 104 -13.16 1.33 0.84
C LYS A 104 -13.68 2.76 0.89
N ASP A 105 -12.98 3.64 1.58
CA ASP A 105 -13.41 5.02 1.79
C ASP A 105 -13.31 5.84 0.49
N LEU A 106 -12.22 5.71 -0.28
CA LEU A 106 -12.08 6.33 -1.61
C LEU A 106 -13.19 5.90 -2.57
N MET A 107 -13.53 4.61 -2.59
CA MET A 107 -14.63 4.11 -3.43
C MET A 107 -16.00 4.60 -2.94
N ALA A 108 -16.20 4.76 -1.64
CA ALA A 108 -17.42 5.35 -1.09
C ALA A 108 -17.59 6.81 -1.52
N GLU A 109 -16.50 7.56 -1.66
CA GLU A 109 -16.43 8.92 -2.20
C GLU A 109 -16.45 8.98 -3.74
N ASN A 110 -16.68 7.85 -4.42
CA ASN A 110 -16.70 7.76 -5.88
C ASN A 110 -15.36 8.10 -6.58
N ARG A 111 -14.22 7.99 -5.88
CA ARG A 111 -12.88 8.23 -6.42
C ARG A 111 -12.42 7.08 -7.32
N ASN A 112 -11.50 7.38 -8.24
CA ASN A 112 -10.84 6.35 -9.05
C ASN A 112 -9.70 5.72 -8.26
N VAL A 113 -9.71 4.39 -8.10
CA VAL A 113 -8.75 3.66 -7.27
C VAL A 113 -8.23 2.43 -8.00
N LEU A 114 -6.90 2.27 -7.98
CA LEU A 114 -6.20 1.04 -8.34
C LEU A 114 -5.43 0.53 -7.11
N SER A 115 -5.66 -0.69 -6.68
CA SER A 115 -4.88 -1.31 -5.62
C SER A 115 -3.90 -2.34 -6.19
N MET A 116 -2.61 -2.14 -5.93
CA MET A 116 -1.52 -3.06 -6.26
C MET A 116 -1.12 -3.82 -4.99
N VAL A 117 -1.50 -5.08 -4.94
CA VAL A 117 -1.45 -5.92 -3.73
C VAL A 117 -0.35 -6.95 -3.86
N ILE A 118 0.63 -6.90 -2.97
CA ILE A 118 1.75 -7.85 -2.94
C ILE A 118 1.50 -8.86 -1.83
N GLY A 119 1.24 -10.12 -2.21
CA GLY A 119 1.00 -11.21 -1.27
C GLY A 119 2.26 -12.00 -0.95
N ASP A 120 2.26 -12.64 0.22
CA ASP A 120 3.30 -13.56 0.66
C ASP A 120 2.66 -14.72 1.43
N ALA A 121 3.14 -15.94 1.21
CA ALA A 121 2.67 -17.14 1.89
C ALA A 121 3.83 -17.96 2.50
N THR A 122 4.99 -17.31 2.70
CA THR A 122 6.19 -17.99 3.22
C THR A 122 6.08 -18.42 4.68
N THR A 123 5.21 -17.77 5.44
CA THR A 123 4.89 -18.17 6.82
C THR A 123 3.36 -18.29 6.98
N ARG A 124 2.92 -19.03 8.00
CA ARG A 124 1.50 -19.19 8.31
C ARG A 124 0.80 -17.84 8.55
N ASN A 125 1.45 -16.94 9.27
CA ASN A 125 0.90 -15.61 9.55
C ASN A 125 0.77 -14.77 8.27
N TYR A 126 1.78 -14.79 7.40
CA TYR A 126 1.74 -14.08 6.12
C TYR A 126 0.65 -14.62 5.20
N ALA A 127 0.54 -15.94 5.09
CA ALA A 127 -0.53 -16.57 4.32
C ALA A 127 -1.92 -16.19 4.85
N HIS A 128 -2.11 -16.23 6.17
CA HIS A 128 -3.36 -15.85 6.82
C HIS A 128 -3.71 -14.37 6.57
N ASN A 129 -2.77 -13.46 6.76
CA ASN A 129 -2.98 -12.04 6.49
C ASN A 129 -3.27 -11.77 5.02
N THR A 130 -2.54 -12.40 4.11
CA THR A 130 -2.77 -12.30 2.66
C THR A 130 -4.19 -12.74 2.31
N GLN A 131 -4.62 -13.91 2.78
CA GLN A 131 -5.97 -14.40 2.54
C GLN A 131 -7.05 -13.47 3.13
N ALA A 132 -6.86 -13.01 4.36
CA ALA A 132 -7.81 -12.11 5.01
C ALA A 132 -7.90 -10.76 4.28
N THR A 133 -6.79 -10.25 3.74
CA THR A 133 -6.75 -9.03 2.95
C THR A 133 -7.51 -9.19 1.63
N LEU A 134 -7.27 -10.29 0.91
CA LEU A 134 -7.97 -10.57 -0.35
C LEU A 134 -9.49 -10.74 -0.14
N ARG A 135 -9.92 -11.40 0.93
CA ARG A 135 -11.33 -11.49 1.30
C ARG A 135 -11.96 -10.12 1.61
N SER A 136 -11.20 -9.22 2.22
CA SER A 136 -11.68 -7.85 2.46
C SER A 136 -11.86 -7.09 1.15
N TYR A 137 -10.93 -7.22 0.20
CA TYR A 137 -11.08 -6.64 -1.14
C TYR A 137 -12.27 -7.23 -1.90
N GLU A 138 -12.48 -8.54 -1.82
CA GLU A 138 -13.65 -9.20 -2.41
C GLU A 138 -14.96 -8.64 -1.83
N SER A 139 -15.00 -8.44 -0.50
CA SER A 139 -16.17 -7.84 0.15
C SER A 139 -16.45 -6.41 -0.34
N ILE A 140 -15.40 -5.59 -0.49
CA ILE A 140 -15.51 -4.24 -1.05
C ILE A 140 -16.04 -4.31 -2.49
N ALA A 141 -15.45 -5.15 -3.32
CA ALA A 141 -15.83 -5.29 -4.73
C ALA A 141 -17.30 -5.70 -4.91
N ARG A 142 -17.81 -6.56 -4.03
CA ARG A 142 -19.24 -6.99 -4.05
C ARG A 142 -20.21 -5.88 -3.64
N GLN A 143 -19.77 -4.92 -2.84
CA GLN A 143 -20.60 -3.81 -2.33
C GLN A 143 -20.45 -2.53 -3.14
N ALA A 144 -19.41 -2.46 -3.96
CA ALA A 144 -19.07 -1.26 -4.69
C ALA A 144 -20.03 -0.99 -5.85
N LYS A 145 -20.37 0.28 -6.07
CA LYS A 145 -21.14 0.75 -7.22
C LYS A 145 -20.31 0.83 -8.50
N LYS A 146 -19.00 0.95 -8.37
CA LYS A 146 -18.02 0.96 -9.47
C LYS A 146 -17.14 -0.29 -9.40
N PRO A 147 -16.55 -0.72 -10.53
CA PRO A 147 -15.58 -1.81 -10.51
C PRO A 147 -14.40 -1.51 -9.58
N ALA A 148 -14.09 -2.43 -8.67
CA ALA A 148 -12.88 -2.38 -7.86
C ALA A 148 -11.71 -2.92 -8.69
N VAL A 149 -10.71 -2.09 -8.98
CA VAL A 149 -9.54 -2.50 -9.75
C VAL A 149 -8.44 -2.92 -8.79
N ILE A 150 -8.15 -4.22 -8.77
CA ILE A 150 -7.16 -4.81 -7.88
C ILE A 150 -6.19 -5.66 -8.71
N LYS A 151 -4.90 -5.33 -8.65
CA LYS A 151 -3.83 -6.11 -9.26
C LYS A 151 -3.08 -6.85 -8.16
N TYR A 152 -3.13 -8.16 -8.18
CA TYR A 152 -2.44 -9.01 -7.22
C TYR A 152 -1.13 -9.55 -7.78
N PHE A 153 -0.08 -9.50 -6.97
CA PHE A 153 1.24 -10.06 -7.23
C PHE A 153 1.62 -11.00 -6.11
N GLN A 154 1.97 -12.23 -6.44
CA GLN A 154 2.51 -13.16 -5.47
C GLN A 154 4.01 -12.97 -5.34
N ASN A 155 4.49 -12.81 -4.12
CA ASN A 155 5.93 -12.80 -3.83
C ASN A 155 6.48 -14.24 -3.88
N TYR A 156 7.20 -14.54 -4.94
CA TYR A 156 7.86 -15.85 -5.14
C TYR A 156 9.33 -15.85 -4.70
N ALA A 157 9.85 -14.79 -4.10
CA ALA A 157 11.26 -14.64 -3.78
C ALA A 157 11.84 -15.76 -2.92
N LYS A 158 10.97 -16.52 -2.23
CA LYS A 158 11.32 -17.66 -1.39
C LYS A 158 10.72 -18.97 -1.91
N SER A 159 10.20 -19.01 -3.12
CA SER A 159 9.73 -20.27 -3.69
C SER A 159 10.93 -21.14 -4.14
N ALA A 160 10.73 -22.44 -4.24
CA ALA A 160 11.74 -23.38 -4.71
C ALA A 160 12.28 -23.06 -6.13
N VAL A 161 11.59 -22.21 -6.90
CA VAL A 161 11.94 -21.83 -8.28
C VAL A 161 12.98 -20.70 -8.31
N SER A 162 13.11 -19.88 -7.27
CA SER A 162 14.12 -18.81 -7.21
C SER A 162 14.52 -18.50 -5.77
N PRO A 163 15.23 -19.41 -5.10
CA PRO A 163 15.55 -19.28 -3.67
C PRO A 163 16.56 -18.17 -3.36
N LYS A 164 17.07 -17.47 -4.35
CA LYS A 164 18.18 -16.50 -4.21
C LYS A 164 17.81 -15.04 -4.51
N LEU A 165 16.56 -14.72 -4.85
CA LEU A 165 16.21 -13.33 -5.11
C LEU A 165 16.08 -12.54 -3.80
N SER A 166 16.82 -11.44 -3.71
CA SER A 166 16.66 -10.48 -2.63
C SER A 166 15.31 -9.75 -2.75
N PRO A 167 14.78 -9.16 -1.67
CA PRO A 167 13.58 -8.32 -1.75
C PRO A 167 13.67 -7.19 -2.79
N GLN A 168 14.88 -6.69 -3.04
CA GLN A 168 15.12 -5.65 -4.05
C GLN A 168 14.99 -6.17 -5.47
N GLU A 169 15.39 -7.42 -5.74
CA GLU A 169 15.24 -8.06 -7.05
C GLU A 169 13.80 -8.47 -7.33
N VAL A 170 13.04 -8.81 -6.29
CA VAL A 170 11.59 -9.06 -6.40
C VAL A 170 10.86 -7.78 -6.79
N ASN A 171 11.16 -6.68 -6.12
CA ASN A 171 10.55 -5.38 -6.40
C ASN A 171 10.83 -4.85 -7.81
N LYS A 172 11.87 -5.32 -8.49
CA LYS A 172 12.15 -5.00 -9.90
C LYS A 172 11.33 -5.82 -10.90
N LYS A 173 10.71 -6.92 -10.46
CA LYS A 173 9.90 -7.81 -11.32
C LYS A 173 8.40 -7.60 -11.15
N VAL A 174 7.98 -6.81 -10.17
CA VAL A 174 6.61 -6.37 -9.93
C VAL A 174 6.36 -5.03 -10.59
#